data_97f77f0f7fd06d4e3a06e50c430cbe29
#
_entry.id   97f77f0f7fd06d4e3a06e50c430cbe29
#
_cell.length_a   1.000
_cell.length_b   1.000
_cell.length_c   1.000
_cell.angle_alpha   90.00
_cell.angle_beta   90.00
_cell.angle_gamma   90.00
#
_symmetry.space_group_name_H-M   'P 1'
#
loop_
_entity.id
_entity.type
_entity.pdbx_description
1 polymer ?
#
loop_
_entity_poly.entity_id
_entity_poly.type
_entity_poly.pdbx_seq_one_letter_code
_entity_poly.pdbx_strand_id
1 'polypeptide(L)'
;MDFKLISPYRPTGDQPEAIDELSRGILDGTPYQTLLGVTGSGKTFTMANVIERVQKPTLILSHNKTLAAQLYNEFKSFFPENAVEYFVSYYDYYQPEAYIPSTDTYICLLYTSDAADDRISV
;
A
#
# COMPACT_ATOMS: atom_id res chain seq x y z
N MET A 1 -16.90 -3.79 -0.60
CA MET A 1 -15.75 -3.59 0.30
C MET A 1 -15.71 -2.12 0.70
N ASP A 2 -15.71 -1.85 1.99
CA ASP A 2 -15.87 -0.49 2.49
C ASP A 2 -14.59 0.00 3.18
N PHE A 3 -13.60 0.34 2.38
CA PHE A 3 -12.43 1.00 2.93
C PHE A 3 -12.78 2.43 3.28
N LYS A 4 -12.43 2.83 4.48
CA LYS A 4 -12.73 4.16 4.97
C LYS A 4 -11.45 4.81 5.46
N LEU A 5 -11.02 5.83 4.75
CA LEU A 5 -9.86 6.61 5.11
C LEU A 5 -10.23 7.61 6.20
N ILE A 6 -9.50 7.56 7.30
CA ILE A 6 -9.68 8.49 8.41
C ILE A 6 -8.35 9.18 8.63
N SER A 7 -8.31 10.49 8.41
CA SER A 7 -7.09 11.27 8.54
C SER A 7 -7.42 12.72 8.86
N PRO A 8 -6.59 13.38 9.68
CA PRO A 8 -6.71 14.83 9.88
C PRO A 8 -6.19 15.63 8.70
N TYR A 9 -5.51 14.96 7.76
CA TYR A 9 -4.92 15.62 6.61
C TYR A 9 -5.87 15.65 5.44
N ARG A 10 -5.63 16.61 4.53
CA ARG A 10 -6.33 16.70 3.26
C ARG A 10 -5.32 16.73 2.15
N PRO A 11 -5.66 16.21 0.96
CA PRO A 11 -4.75 16.29 -0.18
C PRO A 11 -4.40 17.73 -0.50
N THR A 12 -3.13 18.00 -0.71
CA THR A 12 -2.62 19.34 -1.02
C THR A 12 -1.63 19.28 -2.18
N GLY A 13 -1.31 20.43 -2.74
CA GLY A 13 -0.36 20.53 -3.84
C GLY A 13 -0.83 19.75 -5.06
N ASP A 14 0.03 18.87 -5.54
CA ASP A 14 -0.28 18.01 -6.70
C ASP A 14 -1.00 16.71 -6.33
N GLN A 15 -1.25 16.49 -5.05
CA GLN A 15 -1.88 15.25 -4.58
C GLN A 15 -3.28 15.03 -5.16
N PRO A 16 -4.18 16.03 -5.18
CA PRO A 16 -5.52 15.81 -5.75
C PRO A 16 -5.48 15.33 -7.19
N GLU A 17 -4.61 15.92 -8.00
CA GLU A 17 -4.46 15.52 -9.39
C GLU A 17 -3.91 14.09 -9.52
N ALA A 18 -2.88 13.78 -8.74
CA ALA A 18 -2.31 12.44 -8.74
C ALA A 18 -3.33 11.39 -8.30
N ILE A 19 -4.12 11.69 -7.28
CA ILE A 19 -5.17 10.79 -6.80
C ILE A 19 -6.20 10.54 -7.91
N ASP A 20 -6.63 11.58 -8.59
CA ASP A 20 -7.61 11.46 -9.67
C ASP A 20 -7.07 10.64 -10.82
N GLU A 21 -5.85 10.90 -11.26
CA GLU A 21 -5.25 10.19 -12.38
C GLU A 21 -5.02 8.71 -12.07
N LEU A 22 -4.45 8.42 -10.90
CA LEU A 22 -4.18 7.04 -10.51
C LEU A 22 -5.47 6.25 -10.34
N SER A 23 -6.45 6.83 -9.68
CA SER A 23 -7.74 6.17 -9.46
C SER A 23 -8.45 5.88 -10.77
N ARG A 24 -8.46 6.85 -11.67
CA ARG A 24 -9.06 6.70 -12.97
C ARG A 24 -8.37 5.62 -13.80
N GLY A 25 -7.03 5.61 -13.75
CA GLY A 25 -6.27 4.59 -14.45
C GLY A 25 -6.60 3.19 -13.97
N ILE A 26 -6.69 2.99 -12.66
CA ILE A 26 -7.04 1.68 -12.09
C ILE A 26 -8.44 1.26 -12.53
N LEU A 27 -9.40 2.16 -12.44
CA LEU A 27 -10.79 1.85 -12.80
C LEU A 27 -10.95 1.61 -14.30
N ASP A 28 -10.10 2.22 -15.12
CA ASP A 28 -10.11 2.02 -16.57
C ASP A 28 -9.31 0.79 -17.00
N GLY A 29 -8.68 0.10 -16.07
CA GLY A 29 -7.94 -1.11 -16.38
C GLY A 29 -6.51 -0.90 -16.83
N THR A 30 -5.95 0.27 -16.59
CA THR A 30 -4.54 0.54 -16.89
C THR A 30 -3.65 -0.39 -16.04
N PRO A 31 -2.82 -1.24 -16.66
CA PRO A 31 -2.09 -2.26 -15.90
C PRO A 31 -0.94 -1.70 -15.05
N TYR A 32 -0.32 -0.61 -15.48
CA TYR A 32 0.83 -0.06 -14.80
C TYR A 32 0.73 1.45 -14.73
N GLN A 33 1.09 2.00 -13.57
CA GLN A 33 1.20 3.42 -13.36
C GLN A 33 2.36 3.69 -12.41
N THR A 34 2.98 4.84 -12.52
CA THR A 34 4.10 5.23 -11.65
C THR A 34 3.80 6.56 -11.00
N LEU A 35 3.91 6.60 -9.67
CA LEU A 35 3.81 7.84 -8.92
C LEU A 35 5.22 8.27 -8.52
N LEU A 36 5.63 9.43 -9.03
CA LEU A 36 6.93 10.01 -8.70
C LEU A 36 6.75 11.10 -7.67
N GLY A 37 7.63 11.09 -6.69
CA GLY A 37 7.62 12.12 -5.67
C GLY A 37 8.87 11.99 -4.81
N VAL A 38 9.31 13.11 -4.26
CA VAL A 38 10.43 13.10 -3.33
C VAL A 38 10.00 12.60 -1.96
N THR A 39 10.97 12.21 -1.14
CA THR A 39 10.71 11.82 0.24
C THR A 39 9.99 12.96 0.96
N GLY A 40 8.94 12.62 1.70
CA GLY A 40 8.15 13.62 2.41
C GLY A 40 7.07 14.29 1.57
N SER A 41 6.88 13.88 0.32
CA SER A 41 5.85 14.45 -0.55
C SER A 41 4.44 13.91 -0.29
N GLY A 42 4.31 12.97 0.65
CA GLY A 42 3.01 12.41 0.97
C GLY A 42 2.54 11.31 0.05
N LYS A 43 3.47 10.55 -0.53
CA LYS A 43 3.10 9.45 -1.43
C LYS A 43 2.22 8.40 -0.76
N THR A 44 2.50 8.08 0.50
CA THR A 44 1.70 7.10 1.23
C THR A 44 0.26 7.59 1.41
N PHE A 45 0.09 8.85 1.77
CA PHE A 45 -1.24 9.43 1.91
C PHE A 45 -1.95 9.47 0.56
N THR A 46 -1.25 9.81 -0.51
CA THR A 46 -1.80 9.78 -1.86
C THR A 46 -2.31 8.38 -2.20
N MET A 47 -1.52 7.36 -1.92
CA MET A 47 -1.93 5.99 -2.18
C MET A 47 -3.11 5.54 -1.31
N ALA A 48 -3.17 5.99 -0.06
CA ALA A 48 -4.32 5.71 0.80
C ALA A 48 -5.60 6.27 0.20
N ASN A 49 -5.55 7.48 -0.34
CA ASN A 49 -6.70 8.08 -1.01
C ASN A 49 -7.10 7.31 -2.26
N VAL A 50 -6.13 6.82 -3.03
CA VAL A 50 -6.41 5.99 -4.20
C VAL A 50 -7.11 4.70 -3.80
N ILE A 51 -6.61 4.04 -2.76
CA ILE A 51 -7.20 2.80 -2.25
C ILE A 51 -8.65 3.02 -1.85
N GLU A 52 -8.92 4.10 -1.13
CA GLU A 52 -10.29 4.41 -0.73
C GLU A 52 -11.20 4.64 -1.94
N ARG A 53 -10.71 5.32 -2.95
CA ARG A 53 -11.53 5.62 -4.14
C ARG A 53 -11.85 4.39 -4.95
N VAL A 54 -10.87 3.51 -5.15
CA VAL A 54 -11.08 2.34 -6.01
C VAL A 54 -11.72 1.18 -5.29
N GLN A 55 -11.67 1.14 -3.97
CA GLN A 55 -12.35 0.11 -3.16
C GLN A 55 -11.97 -1.32 -3.58
N LYS A 56 -10.70 -1.56 -3.81
CA LYS A 56 -10.20 -2.88 -4.24
C LYS A 56 -9.20 -3.44 -3.24
N PRO A 57 -9.14 -4.76 -3.08
CA PRO A 57 -8.07 -5.38 -2.29
C PRO A 57 -6.73 -4.93 -2.82
N THR A 58 -5.83 -4.61 -1.91
CA THR A 58 -4.56 -4.00 -2.28
C THR A 58 -3.41 -4.77 -1.64
N LEU A 59 -2.44 -5.12 -2.47
CA LEU A 59 -1.21 -5.75 -2.05
C LEU A 59 -0.08 -4.73 -2.13
N ILE A 60 0.64 -4.55 -1.05
CA ILE A 60 1.75 -3.60 -0.99
C ILE A 60 3.04 -4.37 -0.77
N LEU A 61 3.96 -4.22 -1.69
CA LEU A 61 5.26 -4.87 -1.62
C LEU A 61 6.32 -3.83 -1.26
N SER A 62 7.16 -4.19 -0.33
CA SER A 62 8.25 -3.33 0.11
C SER A 62 9.58 -4.08 -0.03
N HIS A 63 10.64 -3.33 -0.26
CA HIS A 63 11.95 -3.92 -0.51
C HIS A 63 12.73 -4.26 0.76
N ASN A 64 12.27 -3.82 1.94
CA ASN A 64 12.88 -4.23 3.18
C ASN A 64 11.89 -4.23 4.34
N LYS A 65 12.29 -4.91 5.40
CA LYS A 65 11.46 -5.12 6.57
C LYS A 65 11.13 -3.82 7.32
N THR A 66 12.08 -2.92 7.40
CA THR A 66 11.90 -1.65 8.11
C THR A 66 10.85 -0.79 7.42
N LEU A 67 10.94 -0.66 6.11
CA LEU A 67 9.95 0.09 5.34
C LEU A 67 8.59 -0.61 5.39
N ALA A 68 8.59 -1.92 5.34
CA ALA A 68 7.35 -2.69 5.45
C ALA A 68 6.61 -2.40 6.74
N ALA A 69 7.34 -2.38 7.87
CA ALA A 69 6.75 -2.07 9.17
C ALA A 69 6.22 -0.64 9.22
N GLN A 70 6.95 0.30 8.63
CA GLN A 70 6.53 1.69 8.56
C GLN A 70 5.24 1.84 7.75
N LEU A 71 5.18 1.21 6.59
CA LEU A 71 3.99 1.25 5.74
C LEU A 71 2.79 0.61 6.43
N TYR A 72 3.00 -0.53 7.11
CA TYR A 72 1.94 -1.16 7.87
C TYR A 72 1.35 -0.19 8.89
N ASN A 73 2.21 0.48 9.67
CA ASN A 73 1.76 1.41 10.70
C ASN A 73 1.00 2.58 10.09
N GLU A 74 1.49 3.12 8.98
CA GLU A 74 0.84 4.24 8.32
C GLU A 74 -0.53 3.85 7.76
N PHE A 75 -0.62 2.73 7.05
CA PHE A 75 -1.90 2.29 6.50
C PHE A 75 -2.88 1.87 7.59
N LYS A 76 -2.40 1.26 8.66
CA LYS A 76 -3.25 0.93 9.80
C LYS A 76 -3.83 2.20 10.43
N SER A 77 -3.03 3.25 10.49
CA SER A 77 -3.47 4.54 11.00
C SER A 77 -4.51 5.20 10.09
N PHE A 78 -4.35 5.08 8.77
CA PHE A 78 -5.31 5.64 7.82
C PHE A 78 -6.60 4.83 7.74
N PHE A 79 -6.53 3.53 7.94
CA PHE A 79 -7.68 2.63 7.83
C PHE A 79 -7.91 1.87 9.15
N PRO A 80 -8.22 2.58 10.24
CA PRO A 80 -8.34 1.93 11.55
C PRO A 80 -9.53 0.97 11.64
N GLU A 81 -10.51 1.11 10.77
CA GLU A 81 -11.71 0.27 10.78
C GLU A 81 -11.62 -0.87 9.78
N ASN A 82 -10.52 -0.97 9.05
CA ASN A 82 -10.34 -2.01 8.05
C ASN A 82 -9.23 -2.96 8.45
N ALA A 83 -9.24 -4.14 7.87
CA ALA A 83 -8.19 -5.12 8.09
C ALA A 83 -6.95 -4.71 7.30
N VAL A 84 -5.91 -4.36 8.02
CA VAL A 84 -4.59 -4.09 7.46
C VAL A 84 -3.65 -5.10 8.10
N GLU A 85 -3.08 -5.96 7.28
CA GLU A 85 -2.25 -7.05 7.77
C GLU A 85 -0.82 -6.87 7.35
N TYR A 86 0.07 -7.40 8.14
CA TYR A 86 1.51 -7.31 7.96
C TYR A 86 2.06 -8.71 7.81
N PHE A 87 2.72 -8.94 6.71
CA PHE A 87 3.37 -10.21 6.45
C PHE A 87 4.82 -9.95 6.12
N VAL A 88 5.72 -10.66 6.80
CA VAL A 88 7.13 -10.54 6.55
C VAL A 88 7.72 -11.93 6.45
N SER A 89 8.58 -12.10 5.45
CA SER A 89 9.32 -13.33 5.25
C SER A 89 10.53 -13.32 6.18
N TYR A 90 10.69 -14.37 6.95
CA TYR A 90 11.85 -14.51 7.82
C TYR A 90 12.98 -15.23 7.09
N TYR A 91 14.17 -15.01 7.62
CA TYR A 91 15.39 -15.50 7.04
C TYR A 91 15.35 -16.99 6.71
N ASP A 92 14.86 -17.80 7.65
CA ASP A 92 14.85 -19.25 7.53
C ASP A 92 13.48 -19.82 7.18
N TYR A 93 12.51 -18.97 6.94
CA TYR A 93 11.14 -19.43 6.75
C TYR A 93 10.49 -18.75 5.56
N TYR A 94 9.76 -19.56 4.80
CA TYR A 94 8.78 -19.03 3.89
C TYR A 94 7.44 -18.97 4.59
N GLN A 95 6.81 -17.80 4.56
CA GLN A 95 5.49 -17.63 5.12
C GLN A 95 4.51 -17.31 4.00
N PRO A 96 3.33 -17.93 4.03
CA PRO A 96 2.33 -17.62 3.02
C PRO A 96 1.79 -16.21 3.22
N GLU A 97 1.19 -15.70 2.16
CA GLU A 97 0.54 -14.42 2.19
C GLU A 97 -0.56 -14.39 3.23
N ALA A 98 -0.77 -13.24 3.84
CA ALA A 98 -1.91 -13.03 4.71
C ALA A 98 -3.14 -12.74 3.87
N TYR A 99 -4.20 -13.48 4.11
CA TYR A 99 -5.47 -13.26 3.44
C TYR A 99 -6.59 -13.27 4.46
N ILE A 100 -7.43 -12.26 4.41
CA ILE A 100 -8.56 -12.15 5.31
C ILE A 100 -9.84 -12.21 4.48
N PRO A 101 -10.51 -13.37 4.49
CA PRO A 101 -11.69 -13.57 3.64
C PRO A 101 -12.81 -12.58 3.89
N SER A 102 -13.01 -12.16 5.13
CA SER A 102 -14.10 -11.26 5.49
C SER A 102 -13.95 -9.87 4.87
N THR A 103 -12.72 -9.45 4.58
CA THR A 103 -12.45 -8.14 3.98
C THR A 103 -11.85 -8.24 2.61
N ASP A 104 -11.50 -9.45 2.19
CA ASP A 104 -10.86 -9.72 0.90
C ASP A 104 -9.62 -8.85 0.70
N THR A 105 -8.83 -8.74 1.75
CA THR A 105 -7.66 -7.86 1.78
C THR A 105 -6.39 -8.69 1.81
N TYR A 106 -5.44 -8.34 0.95
CA TYR A 106 -4.13 -8.96 0.91
C TYR A 106 -3.06 -7.92 1.21
N ILE A 107 -2.16 -8.26 2.10
CA ILE A 107 -0.92 -7.51 2.29
C ILE A 107 0.21 -8.51 2.29
N CYS A 108 1.12 -8.35 1.36
CA CYS A 108 2.30 -9.19 1.26
C CYS A 108 3.53 -8.30 1.26
N LEU A 109 4.42 -8.55 2.20
CA LEU A 109 5.66 -7.83 2.31
C LEU A 109 6.79 -8.83 2.16
N LEU A 110 7.53 -8.70 1.09
CA LEU A 110 8.66 -9.59 0.82
C LEU A 110 9.93 -8.96 1.35
N TYR A 111 10.66 -9.75 2.11
CA TYR A 111 11.92 -9.35 2.68
C TYR A 111 12.97 -10.38 2.32
N THR A 112 14.11 -9.91 1.85
CA THR A 112 15.26 -10.75 1.61
C THR A 112 16.37 -10.38 2.57
N SER A 113 17.22 -11.34 2.89
CA SER A 113 18.36 -11.10 3.77
C SER A 113 19.48 -10.35 3.07
N ASP A 114 19.47 -10.34 1.76
CA ASP A 114 20.48 -9.69 0.94
C ASP A 114 19.89 -8.41 0.36
N ALA A 115 20.43 -7.28 0.80
CA ALA A 115 19.95 -5.98 0.35
C ALA A 115 20.12 -5.79 -1.16
N ALA A 116 21.09 -6.44 -1.76
CA ALA A 116 21.31 -6.35 -3.20
C ALA A 116 20.20 -7.06 -3.99
N ASP A 117 19.52 -7.99 -3.34
CA ASP A 117 18.43 -8.72 -3.95
C ASP A 117 17.06 -8.13 -3.63
N ASP A 118 17.03 -7.05 -2.87
CA ASP A 118 15.77 -6.41 -2.54
C ASP A 118 15.11 -5.92 -3.81
N ARG A 119 13.96 -6.46 -4.08
CA ARG A 119 13.19 -6.13 -5.28
C ARG A 119 11.75 -5.98 -4.95
N ILE A 120 11.12 -5.15 -5.71
CA ILE A 120 9.68 -5.09 -5.71
C ILE A 120 9.21 -5.93 -6.86
N SER A 121 8.53 -6.99 -6.53
CA SER A 121 7.99 -7.90 -7.52
C SER A 121 6.49 -7.98 -7.34
N VAL A 122 5.81 -7.86 -8.40
CA VAL A 122 4.35 -7.87 -8.38
C VAL A 122 3.84 -9.05 -9.16
#